data_f5ef6ff0ad7d9036e9339da763398ca2
#
_entry.id   f5ef6ff0ad7d9036e9339da763398ca2
#
_cell.length_a   1.000
_cell.length_b   1.000
_cell.length_c   1.000
_cell.angle_alpha   90.00
_cell.angle_beta   90.00
_cell.angle_gamma   90.00
#
_symmetry.space_group_name_H-M   'P 1'
#
loop_
_entity.id
_entity.type
_entity.pdbx_description
1 polymer ?
#
loop_
_entity_poly.entity_id
_entity_poly.type
_entity_poly.pdbx_seq_one_letter_code
_entity_poly.pdbx_strand_id
1 'polypeptide(L)'
;MEEISMLERYGENLTDKEYITDPAIGRDSEIKQVILTLLTPEKSALLVGKPGIGKTAIVEGLAYRIIKGYVPDVLLNYQIIKINITSLLGSAMNNGESESRIDLLVRELANKPDTIVFIDETHLLVNKDGGMDFANMLKAGLDRGTIKMIGATTTEEYEHYILRDRAFLRRFQKIEVLETDKDTTVQILMGTLPKIEATTGVKCEYTDFVKEKLMRF
;
A
#
# COMPACT_ATOMS: atom_id res chain seq x y z
N MET A 1 1.26 -17.58 -27.89
CA MET A 1 0.52 -17.43 -26.62
C MET A 1 1.01 -16.12 -26.03
N GLU A 2 0.14 -15.14 -25.88
CA GLU A 2 0.48 -13.92 -25.18
C GLU A 2 0.83 -14.29 -23.73
N GLU A 3 2.00 -13.88 -23.29
CA GLU A 3 2.47 -14.11 -21.93
C GLU A 3 1.59 -13.24 -21.02
N ILE A 4 0.74 -13.86 -20.22
CA ILE A 4 -0.20 -13.13 -19.33
C ILE A 4 0.63 -12.35 -18.32
N SER A 5 0.46 -11.03 -18.30
CA SER A 5 1.11 -10.12 -17.36
C SER A 5 0.88 -10.57 -15.91
N MET A 6 1.94 -10.63 -15.11
CA MET A 6 1.85 -10.94 -13.68
C MET A 6 1.12 -9.83 -12.92
N LEU A 7 1.30 -8.59 -13.35
CA LEU A 7 0.62 -7.43 -12.77
C LEU A 7 -0.88 -7.48 -13.04
N GLU A 8 -1.32 -7.91 -14.23
CA GLU A 8 -2.75 -8.07 -14.54
C GLU A 8 -3.37 -9.26 -13.82
N ARG A 9 -2.62 -10.34 -13.66
CA ARG A 9 -3.14 -11.57 -13.05
C ARG A 9 -3.26 -11.50 -11.54
N TYR A 10 -2.33 -10.84 -10.88
CA TYR A 10 -2.22 -10.80 -9.41
C TYR A 10 -2.33 -9.39 -8.83
N GLY A 11 -2.49 -8.37 -9.68
CA GLY A 11 -2.53 -6.98 -9.28
C GLY A 11 -3.90 -6.34 -9.45
N GLU A 12 -4.15 -5.35 -8.62
CA GLU A 12 -5.27 -4.40 -8.72
C GLU A 12 -4.67 -3.00 -8.91
N ASN A 13 -4.98 -2.34 -10.03
CA ASN A 13 -4.50 -0.98 -10.26
C ASN A 13 -5.35 0.02 -9.47
N LEU A 14 -4.78 0.56 -8.39
CA LEU A 14 -5.46 1.54 -7.54
C LEU A 14 -5.63 2.89 -8.23
N THR A 15 -4.79 3.22 -9.22
CA THR A 15 -4.90 4.48 -9.97
C THR A 15 -5.93 4.44 -11.10
N ASP A 16 -6.49 3.27 -11.42
CA ASP A 16 -7.62 3.13 -12.35
C ASP A 16 -8.97 3.06 -11.61
N LYS A 17 -8.94 3.09 -10.27
CA LYS A 17 -10.13 2.96 -9.45
C LYS A 17 -10.86 4.30 -9.34
N GLU A 18 -12.20 4.24 -9.40
CA GLU A 18 -13.03 5.42 -9.09
C GLU A 18 -13.16 5.62 -7.58
N TYR A 19 -12.82 6.83 -7.13
CA TYR A 19 -12.97 7.24 -5.73
C TYR A 19 -14.05 8.31 -5.60
N ILE A 20 -15.10 8.01 -4.86
CA ILE A 20 -16.20 8.96 -4.58
C ILE A 20 -15.71 10.09 -3.69
N THR A 21 -14.86 9.77 -2.72
CA THR A 21 -14.24 10.72 -1.77
C THR A 21 -12.78 10.37 -1.55
N ASP A 22 -12.00 11.28 -0.96
CA ASP A 22 -10.63 10.97 -0.53
C ASP A 22 -10.66 9.80 0.47
N PRO A 23 -10.02 8.67 0.17
CA PRO A 23 -10.00 7.51 1.06
C PRO A 23 -9.11 7.70 2.30
N ALA A 24 -8.26 8.74 2.32
CA ALA A 24 -7.25 8.97 3.35
C ALA A 24 -7.39 10.31 4.07
N ILE A 25 -8.62 10.66 4.42
CA ILE A 25 -8.91 11.87 5.20
C ILE A 25 -8.09 11.85 6.50
N GLY A 26 -7.41 12.97 6.80
CA GLY A 26 -6.59 13.12 8.01
C GLY A 26 -5.24 12.35 7.99
N ARG A 27 -4.82 11.85 6.80
CA ARG A 27 -3.56 11.13 6.61
C ARG A 27 -2.54 11.87 5.74
N ASP A 28 -2.68 13.21 5.68
CA ASP A 28 -1.80 14.06 4.85
C ASP A 28 -0.32 13.92 5.21
N SER A 29 -0.03 13.81 6.50
CA SER A 29 1.34 13.66 7.02
C SER A 29 1.99 12.38 6.54
N GLU A 30 1.28 11.26 6.69
CA GLU A 30 1.76 9.94 6.28
C GLU A 30 1.92 9.86 4.76
N ILE A 31 0.95 10.37 3.99
CA ILE A 31 1.05 10.42 2.52
C ILE A 31 2.25 11.26 2.08
N LYS A 32 2.47 12.42 2.72
CA LYS A 32 3.65 13.24 2.42
C LYS A 32 4.95 12.49 2.70
N GLN A 33 5.04 11.74 3.80
CA GLN A 33 6.21 10.91 4.11
C GLN A 33 6.40 9.80 3.08
N VAL A 34 5.33 9.15 2.63
CA VAL A 34 5.38 8.15 1.55
C VAL A 34 5.93 8.78 0.27
N ILE A 35 5.40 9.93 -0.15
CA ILE A 35 5.85 10.66 -1.35
C ILE A 35 7.34 10.98 -1.24
N LEU A 36 7.80 11.59 -0.14
CA LEU A 36 9.20 11.94 0.07
C LEU A 36 10.11 10.71 0.03
N THR A 37 9.66 9.60 0.58
CA THR A 37 10.39 8.33 0.55
C THR A 37 10.50 7.79 -0.87
N LEU A 38 9.40 7.79 -1.64
CA LEU A 38 9.40 7.32 -3.02
C LEU A 38 10.25 8.18 -3.97
N LEU A 39 10.40 9.47 -3.66
CA LEU A 39 11.28 10.37 -4.39
C LEU A 39 12.76 10.21 -4.00
N THR A 40 13.03 9.58 -2.85
CA THR A 40 14.40 9.29 -2.42
C THR A 40 14.94 8.10 -3.24
N PRO A 41 16.13 8.22 -3.85
CA PRO A 41 16.75 7.13 -4.59
C PRO A 41 16.87 5.86 -3.75
N GLU A 42 16.62 4.71 -4.35
CA GLU A 42 16.80 3.37 -3.73
C GLU A 42 15.99 3.16 -2.42
N LYS A 43 14.99 4.02 -2.16
CA LYS A 43 14.12 3.87 -0.98
C LYS A 43 12.70 3.50 -1.39
N SER A 44 12.12 2.63 -0.59
CA SER A 44 10.73 2.22 -0.60
C SER A 44 10.09 2.53 0.75
N ALA A 45 8.79 2.72 0.79
CA ALA A 45 8.06 3.04 2.02
C ALA A 45 7.55 1.77 2.70
N LEU A 46 7.59 1.73 4.03
CA LEU A 46 6.99 0.68 4.83
C LEU A 46 6.07 1.29 5.88
N LEU A 47 4.77 1.13 5.68
CA LEU A 47 3.74 1.55 6.62
C LEU A 47 3.62 0.54 7.75
N VAL A 48 3.85 0.97 8.98
CA VAL A 48 3.81 0.12 10.17
C VAL A 48 2.80 0.68 11.17
N GLY A 49 1.86 -0.13 11.62
CA GLY A 49 0.86 0.29 12.59
C GLY A 49 -0.14 -0.81 12.93
N LYS A 50 -1.01 -0.58 13.89
CA LYS A 50 -2.01 -1.56 14.36
C LYS A 50 -2.88 -2.10 13.20
N PRO A 51 -3.43 -3.32 13.32
CA PRO A 51 -4.46 -3.79 12.39
C PRO A 51 -5.63 -2.80 12.30
N GLY A 52 -6.17 -2.58 11.10
CA GLY A 52 -7.32 -1.70 10.89
C GLY A 52 -7.05 -0.20 11.02
N ILE A 53 -5.81 0.25 11.26
CA ILE A 53 -5.45 1.67 11.48
C ILE A 53 -5.57 2.54 10.21
N GLY A 54 -5.77 1.93 9.03
CA GLY A 54 -5.92 2.65 7.77
C GLY A 54 -4.66 2.69 6.89
N LYS A 55 -3.73 1.73 7.02
CA LYS A 55 -2.53 1.66 6.17
C LYS A 55 -2.87 1.56 4.68
N THR A 56 -3.83 0.71 4.32
CA THR A 56 -4.30 0.56 2.94
C THR A 56 -4.98 1.84 2.44
N ALA A 57 -5.75 2.52 3.31
CA ALA A 57 -6.37 3.80 2.97
C ALA A 57 -5.34 4.89 2.62
N ILE A 58 -4.17 4.91 3.30
CA ILE A 58 -3.08 5.85 2.97
C ILE A 58 -2.58 5.62 1.53
N VAL A 59 -2.44 4.37 1.09
CA VAL A 59 -2.00 4.05 -0.27
C VAL A 59 -3.08 4.37 -1.30
N GLU A 60 -4.34 4.06 -1.00
CA GLU A 60 -5.48 4.48 -1.83
C GLU A 60 -5.59 6.02 -1.91
N GLY A 61 -5.31 6.74 -0.81
CA GLY A 61 -5.25 8.20 -0.79
C GLY A 61 -4.11 8.77 -1.64
N LEU A 62 -2.96 8.10 -1.70
CA LEU A 62 -1.90 8.47 -2.63
C LEU A 62 -2.34 8.24 -4.09
N ALA A 63 -2.99 7.10 -4.39
CA ALA A 63 -3.54 6.83 -5.72
C ALA A 63 -4.58 7.90 -6.13
N TYR A 64 -5.50 8.23 -5.22
CA TYR A 64 -6.46 9.32 -5.43
C TYR A 64 -5.76 10.66 -5.77
N ARG A 65 -4.68 11.00 -5.06
CA ARG A 65 -3.91 12.23 -5.32
C ARG A 65 -3.19 12.21 -6.64
N ILE A 66 -2.67 11.06 -7.08
CA ILE A 66 -2.08 10.90 -8.43
C ILE A 66 -3.15 11.18 -9.48
N ILE A 67 -4.33 10.56 -9.38
CA ILE A 67 -5.45 10.75 -10.31
C ILE A 67 -5.89 12.22 -10.37
N LYS A 68 -5.90 12.91 -9.22
CA LYS A 68 -6.31 14.33 -9.13
C LYS A 68 -5.19 15.33 -9.46
N GLY A 69 -3.96 14.86 -9.69
CA GLY A 69 -2.82 15.75 -9.93
C GLY A 69 -2.31 16.46 -8.67
N TYR A 70 -2.60 15.95 -7.47
CA TYR A 70 -2.18 16.54 -6.18
C TYR A 70 -0.88 15.93 -5.66
N VAL A 71 0.03 15.61 -6.57
CA VAL A 71 1.36 15.07 -6.29
C VAL A 71 2.42 15.87 -7.05
N PRO A 72 3.70 15.79 -6.69
CA PRO A 72 4.78 16.35 -7.48
C PRO A 72 4.78 15.82 -8.92
N ASP A 73 5.17 16.66 -9.89
CA ASP A 73 5.14 16.35 -11.33
C ASP A 73 5.79 15.00 -11.69
N VAL A 74 6.83 14.64 -10.96
CA VAL A 74 7.54 13.36 -11.16
C VAL A 74 6.63 12.15 -10.95
N LEU A 75 5.58 12.26 -10.12
CA LEU A 75 4.67 11.15 -9.79
C LEU A 75 3.35 11.20 -10.57
N LEU A 76 3.09 12.20 -11.39
CA LEU A 76 1.81 12.37 -12.08
C LEU A 76 1.44 11.19 -12.99
N ASN A 77 2.43 10.53 -13.58
CA ASN A 77 2.22 9.41 -14.50
C ASN A 77 2.41 8.04 -13.85
N TYR A 78 2.63 8.01 -12.54
CA TYR A 78 2.82 6.73 -11.85
C TYR A 78 1.51 6.01 -11.64
N GLN A 79 1.59 4.68 -11.75
CA GLN A 79 0.52 3.76 -11.37
C GLN A 79 0.85 3.09 -10.04
N ILE A 80 -0.16 2.87 -9.21
CA ILE A 80 -0.01 2.08 -7.98
C ILE A 80 -0.76 0.77 -8.17
N ILE A 81 -0.01 -0.34 -8.19
CA ILE A 81 -0.57 -1.68 -8.36
C ILE A 81 -0.44 -2.45 -7.06
N LYS A 82 -1.58 -2.76 -6.44
CA LYS A 82 -1.66 -3.61 -5.26
C LYS A 82 -1.54 -5.07 -5.67
N ILE A 83 -0.50 -5.75 -5.21
CA ILE A 83 -0.27 -7.17 -5.48
C ILE A 83 -0.89 -8.03 -4.38
N ASN A 84 -1.70 -9.02 -4.79
CA ASN A 84 -2.16 -10.06 -3.89
C ASN A 84 -1.03 -11.09 -3.69
N ILE A 85 -0.22 -10.86 -2.67
CA ILE A 85 0.95 -11.70 -2.39
C ILE A 85 0.55 -13.14 -2.03
N THR A 86 -0.55 -13.33 -1.32
CA THR A 86 -1.05 -14.65 -0.93
C THR A 86 -1.43 -15.47 -2.16
N SER A 87 -2.10 -14.87 -3.14
CA SER A 87 -2.45 -15.54 -4.41
C SER A 87 -1.21 -15.79 -5.28
N LEU A 88 -0.25 -14.88 -5.28
CA LEU A 88 1.02 -15.02 -6.00
C LEU A 88 1.84 -16.18 -5.43
N LEU A 89 1.88 -16.35 -4.10
CA LEU A 89 2.62 -17.39 -3.39
C LEU A 89 1.85 -18.70 -3.25
N GLY A 90 0.53 -18.63 -2.99
CA GLY A 90 -0.27 -19.73 -2.44
C GLY A 90 -0.49 -20.94 -3.33
N SER A 91 -0.35 -20.84 -4.65
CA SER A 91 -0.53 -21.99 -5.55
C SER A 91 0.78 -22.68 -5.91
N ALA A 92 1.90 -22.21 -5.43
CA ALA A 92 3.22 -22.60 -5.87
C ALA A 92 4.11 -23.19 -4.78
N MET A 93 3.64 -23.30 -3.55
CA MET A 93 4.40 -23.91 -2.44
C MET A 93 4.83 -25.35 -2.72
N ASN A 94 4.24 -26.02 -3.71
CA ASN A 94 4.53 -27.42 -3.99
C ASN A 94 5.49 -27.71 -5.15
N ASN A 95 5.86 -26.73 -6.03
CA ASN A 95 6.52 -27.09 -7.30
C ASN A 95 7.61 -26.13 -7.81
N GLY A 96 8.18 -25.25 -7.03
CA GLY A 96 9.15 -24.25 -7.53
C GLY A 96 8.58 -23.19 -8.49
N GLU A 97 7.29 -23.26 -8.78
CA GLU A 97 6.58 -22.32 -9.68
C GLU A 97 6.47 -20.90 -9.10
N SER A 98 6.53 -20.73 -7.78
CA SER A 98 6.48 -19.42 -7.15
C SER A 98 7.73 -18.60 -7.39
N GLU A 99 8.90 -19.21 -7.42
CA GLU A 99 10.15 -18.51 -7.78
C GLU A 99 10.05 -17.97 -9.21
N SER A 100 9.54 -18.80 -10.14
CA SER A 100 9.29 -18.37 -11.53
C SER A 100 8.33 -17.18 -11.60
N ARG A 101 7.27 -17.15 -10.79
CA ARG A 101 6.27 -16.06 -10.83
C ARG A 101 6.82 -14.75 -10.30
N ILE A 102 7.59 -14.80 -9.23
CA ILE A 102 8.24 -13.62 -8.68
C ILE A 102 9.32 -13.09 -9.62
N ASP A 103 10.11 -13.96 -10.23
CA ASP A 103 11.08 -13.56 -11.25
C ASP A 103 10.40 -12.87 -12.45
N LEU A 104 9.28 -13.40 -12.92
CA LEU A 104 8.50 -12.79 -13.98
C LEU A 104 7.94 -11.44 -13.54
N LEU A 105 7.39 -11.33 -12.33
CA LEU A 105 6.92 -10.06 -11.75
C LEU A 105 8.06 -9.03 -11.66
N VAL A 106 9.22 -9.43 -11.16
CA VAL A 106 10.40 -8.54 -11.05
C VAL A 106 10.87 -8.06 -12.43
N ARG A 107 10.90 -8.94 -13.43
CA ARG A 107 11.25 -8.56 -14.82
C ARG A 107 10.22 -7.64 -15.44
N GLU A 108 8.93 -7.89 -15.20
CA GLU A 108 7.85 -7.02 -15.69
C GLU A 108 7.96 -5.63 -15.07
N LEU A 109 8.15 -5.54 -13.74
CA LEU A 109 8.32 -4.28 -13.04
C LEU A 109 9.55 -3.50 -13.48
N ALA A 110 10.67 -4.19 -13.78
CA ALA A 110 11.88 -3.55 -14.30
C ALA A 110 11.65 -2.87 -15.66
N ASN A 111 10.66 -3.32 -16.41
CA ASN A 111 10.27 -2.74 -17.71
C ASN A 111 9.14 -1.69 -17.58
N LYS A 112 8.60 -1.46 -16.37
CA LYS A 112 7.54 -0.48 -16.08
C LYS A 112 8.01 0.49 -14.98
N PRO A 113 8.92 1.43 -15.28
CA PRO A 113 9.55 2.30 -14.27
C PRO A 113 8.57 3.21 -13.55
N ASP A 114 7.44 3.54 -14.17
CA ASP A 114 6.39 4.40 -13.59
C ASP A 114 5.36 3.60 -12.79
N THR A 115 5.77 2.44 -12.26
CA THR A 115 4.91 1.58 -11.45
C THR A 115 5.41 1.51 -10.01
N ILE A 116 4.52 1.83 -9.08
CA ILE A 116 4.71 1.61 -7.65
C ILE A 116 3.96 0.34 -7.27
N VAL A 117 4.66 -0.62 -6.71
CA VAL A 117 4.06 -1.85 -6.19
C VAL A 117 3.60 -1.63 -4.76
N PHE A 118 2.34 -1.92 -4.47
CA PHE A 118 1.85 -1.98 -3.10
C PHE A 118 1.66 -3.44 -2.67
N ILE A 119 2.31 -3.82 -1.57
CA ILE A 119 2.17 -5.12 -0.94
C ILE A 119 1.65 -4.93 0.48
N ASP A 120 0.40 -5.33 0.69
CA ASP A 120 -0.13 -5.50 2.04
C ASP A 120 0.43 -6.77 2.66
N GLU A 121 0.56 -6.83 3.98
CA GLU A 121 1.17 -7.96 4.69
C GLU A 121 2.61 -8.27 4.24
N THR A 122 3.43 -7.23 4.10
CA THR A 122 4.82 -7.32 3.60
C THR A 122 5.70 -8.29 4.38
N HIS A 123 5.34 -8.63 5.63
CA HIS A 123 6.02 -9.64 6.44
C HIS A 123 6.06 -11.02 5.77
N LEU A 124 5.08 -11.33 4.90
CA LEU A 124 5.05 -12.59 4.14
C LEU A 124 6.24 -12.73 3.18
N LEU A 125 6.83 -11.60 2.75
CA LEU A 125 8.03 -11.62 1.89
C LEU A 125 9.29 -12.04 2.63
N VAL A 126 9.34 -11.82 3.95
CA VAL A 126 10.53 -12.02 4.81
C VAL A 126 10.39 -13.27 5.68
N ASN A 127 9.19 -13.85 5.74
CA ASN A 127 8.95 -15.06 6.52
C ASN A 127 9.57 -16.28 5.82
N LYS A 128 10.61 -16.85 6.44
CA LYS A 128 11.39 -17.97 5.90
C LYS A 128 10.78 -19.35 6.17
N ASP A 129 9.64 -19.42 6.86
CA ASP A 129 9.02 -20.70 7.23
C ASP A 129 8.58 -21.53 6.02
N GLY A 130 8.47 -20.90 4.83
CA GLY A 130 8.19 -21.55 3.56
C GLY A 130 9.42 -21.94 2.72
N GLY A 131 10.64 -21.72 3.20
CA GLY A 131 11.87 -22.11 2.48
C GLY A 131 12.26 -21.19 1.32
N MET A 132 11.49 -20.13 1.03
CA MET A 132 11.75 -19.20 -0.07
C MET A 132 12.07 -17.80 0.46
N ASP A 133 13.13 -17.23 -0.09
CA ASP A 133 13.59 -15.88 0.27
C ASP A 133 13.15 -14.87 -0.80
N PHE A 134 11.83 -14.57 -0.81
CA PHE A 134 11.24 -13.61 -1.74
C PHE A 134 11.84 -12.20 -1.60
N ALA A 135 12.26 -11.85 -0.39
CA ALA A 135 12.94 -10.59 -0.14
C ALA A 135 14.23 -10.48 -0.95
N ASN A 136 14.99 -11.58 -1.12
CA ASN A 136 16.20 -11.58 -1.93
C ASN A 136 15.90 -11.48 -3.43
N MET A 137 14.81 -12.03 -3.93
CA MET A 137 14.43 -11.93 -5.33
C MET A 137 14.04 -10.49 -5.70
N LEU A 138 13.24 -9.81 -4.86
CA LEU A 138 12.91 -8.38 -5.01
C LEU A 138 14.13 -7.46 -4.81
N LYS A 139 15.12 -7.92 -4.04
CA LYS A 139 16.29 -7.16 -3.62
C LYS A 139 17.05 -6.53 -4.79
N ALA A 140 17.29 -7.29 -5.86
CA ALA A 140 18.04 -6.80 -7.01
C ALA A 140 17.33 -5.64 -7.74
N GLY A 141 16.01 -5.66 -7.79
CA GLY A 141 15.20 -4.57 -8.34
C GLY A 141 15.12 -3.35 -7.42
N LEU A 142 14.98 -3.58 -6.12
CA LEU A 142 14.99 -2.54 -5.10
C LEU A 142 16.37 -1.86 -4.98
N ASP A 143 17.46 -2.63 -5.07
CA ASP A 143 18.85 -2.11 -4.98
C ASP A 143 19.23 -1.18 -6.13
N ARG A 144 18.69 -1.45 -7.30
CA ARG A 144 18.93 -0.61 -8.48
C ARG A 144 18.01 0.60 -8.54
N GLY A 145 17.06 0.72 -7.60
CA GLY A 145 16.02 1.73 -7.65
C GLY A 145 15.05 1.60 -8.83
N THR A 146 15.11 0.47 -9.55
CA THR A 146 14.23 0.19 -10.71
C THR A 146 12.82 -0.20 -10.28
N ILE A 147 12.66 -0.67 -9.04
CA ILE A 147 11.36 -1.01 -8.45
C ILE A 147 11.10 -0.06 -7.28
N LYS A 148 9.98 0.64 -7.32
CA LYS A 148 9.45 1.42 -6.20
C LYS A 148 8.35 0.64 -5.51
N MET A 149 8.41 0.57 -4.19
CA MET A 149 7.47 -0.24 -3.43
C MET A 149 6.92 0.51 -2.22
N ILE A 150 5.65 0.25 -1.92
CA ILE A 150 5.04 0.56 -0.63
C ILE A 150 4.68 -0.77 0.01
N GLY A 151 5.19 -1.01 1.21
CA GLY A 151 4.81 -2.15 2.03
C GLY A 151 3.90 -1.72 3.18
N ALA A 152 3.06 -2.63 3.65
CA ALA A 152 2.30 -2.43 4.87
C ALA A 152 2.39 -3.68 5.76
N THR A 153 2.49 -3.48 7.08
CA THR A 153 2.55 -4.56 8.06
C THR A 153 2.07 -4.07 9.43
N THR A 154 1.78 -4.98 10.33
CA THR A 154 1.48 -4.61 11.72
C THR A 154 2.77 -4.33 12.52
N THR A 155 2.63 -3.68 13.67
CA THR A 155 3.77 -3.42 14.56
C THR A 155 4.38 -4.72 15.06
N GLU A 156 3.55 -5.70 15.42
CA GLU A 156 3.99 -7.01 15.92
C GLU A 156 4.76 -7.80 14.84
N GLU A 157 4.22 -7.85 13.61
CA GLU A 157 4.86 -8.53 12.48
C GLU A 157 6.16 -7.82 12.05
N TYR A 158 6.21 -6.49 12.11
CA TYR A 158 7.42 -5.72 11.87
C TYR A 158 8.52 -6.11 12.85
N GLU A 159 8.22 -6.15 14.15
CA GLU A 159 9.19 -6.52 15.19
C GLU A 159 9.62 -7.99 15.09
N HIS A 160 8.68 -8.88 14.78
CA HIS A 160 8.93 -10.32 14.77
C HIS A 160 9.69 -10.79 13.53
N TYR A 161 9.33 -10.29 12.34
CA TYR A 161 9.85 -10.77 11.06
C TYR A 161 10.81 -9.77 10.39
N ILE A 162 10.40 -8.49 10.26
CA ILE A 162 11.10 -7.53 9.40
C ILE A 162 12.36 -6.97 10.08
N LEU A 163 12.30 -6.68 11.38
CA LEU A 163 13.44 -6.13 12.14
C LEU A 163 14.69 -7.03 12.10
N ARG A 164 14.51 -8.31 11.86
CA ARG A 164 15.60 -9.30 11.80
C ARG A 164 16.29 -9.33 10.42
N ASP A 165 15.64 -8.82 9.39
CA ASP A 165 16.23 -8.75 8.04
C ASP A 165 16.84 -7.37 7.77
N ARG A 166 18.14 -7.24 8.12
CA ARG A 166 18.90 -5.99 7.91
C ARG A 166 18.97 -5.58 6.43
N ALA A 167 18.94 -6.54 5.52
CA ALA A 167 19.02 -6.29 4.12
C ALA A 167 17.73 -5.67 3.58
N PHE A 168 16.58 -6.11 4.07
CA PHE A 168 15.28 -5.52 3.79
C PHE A 168 15.20 -4.11 4.38
N LEU A 169 15.55 -3.94 5.66
CA LEU A 169 15.47 -2.66 6.36
C LEU A 169 16.28 -1.52 5.70
N ARG A 170 17.42 -1.84 5.06
CA ARG A 170 18.23 -0.80 4.39
C ARG A 170 17.50 -0.13 3.23
N ARG A 171 16.50 -0.81 2.63
CA ARG A 171 15.76 -0.35 1.45
C ARG A 171 14.45 0.31 1.78
N PHE A 172 13.96 0.07 2.99
CA PHE A 172 12.67 0.58 3.42
C PHE A 172 12.81 1.68 4.46
N GLN A 173 12.09 2.78 4.24
CA GLN A 173 11.87 3.80 5.24
C GLN A 173 10.60 3.45 6.00
N LYS A 174 10.74 3.17 7.30
CA LYS A 174 9.58 2.96 8.19
C LYS A 174 8.80 4.26 8.32
N ILE A 175 7.51 4.19 8.10
CA ILE A 175 6.54 5.25 8.35
C ILE A 175 5.54 4.70 9.36
N GLU A 176 5.52 5.29 10.54
CA GLU A 176 4.64 4.85 11.60
C GLU A 176 3.25 5.45 11.43
N VAL A 177 2.24 4.57 11.44
CA VAL A 177 0.83 4.96 11.31
C VAL A 177 0.19 4.85 12.68
N LEU A 178 -0.10 6.02 13.27
CA LEU A 178 -0.68 6.13 14.60
C LEU A 178 -2.20 6.31 14.56
N GLU A 179 -2.84 6.14 15.69
CA GLU A 179 -4.25 6.45 15.86
C GLU A 179 -4.49 7.95 15.65
N THR A 180 -5.61 8.27 15.01
CA THR A 180 -6.03 9.66 14.80
C THR A 180 -6.62 10.22 16.09
N ASP A 181 -6.50 11.54 16.27
CA ASP A 181 -7.21 12.24 17.32
C ASP A 181 -8.73 12.24 17.09
N LYS A 182 -9.49 12.72 18.08
CA LYS A 182 -10.96 12.75 18.02
C LYS A 182 -11.47 13.61 16.86
N ASP A 183 -10.87 14.76 16.65
CA ASP A 183 -11.32 15.71 15.62
C ASP A 183 -11.09 15.13 14.21
N THR A 184 -9.94 14.54 13.99
CA THR A 184 -9.62 13.81 12.75
C THR A 184 -10.53 12.61 12.56
N THR A 185 -10.86 11.87 13.62
CA THR A 185 -11.79 10.74 13.55
C THR A 185 -13.19 11.19 13.10
N VAL A 186 -13.67 12.33 13.62
CA VAL A 186 -14.94 12.92 13.17
C VAL A 186 -14.87 13.31 11.69
N GLN A 187 -13.78 13.91 11.24
CA GLN A 187 -13.57 14.26 9.82
C GLN A 187 -13.60 13.01 8.93
N ILE A 188 -12.96 11.92 9.35
CA ILE A 188 -12.98 10.63 8.64
C ILE A 188 -14.41 10.10 8.53
N LEU A 189 -15.15 10.08 9.63
CA LEU A 189 -16.56 9.67 9.63
C LEU A 189 -17.39 10.51 8.67
N MET A 190 -17.31 11.83 8.79
CA MET A 190 -18.05 12.76 7.94
C MET A 190 -17.67 12.61 6.45
N GLY A 191 -16.39 12.45 6.13
CA GLY A 191 -15.94 12.28 4.76
C GLY A 191 -16.26 10.91 4.15
N THR A 192 -16.58 9.92 4.98
CA THR A 192 -16.99 8.57 4.52
C THR A 192 -18.47 8.52 4.17
N LEU A 193 -19.30 9.46 4.68
CA LEU A 193 -20.75 9.47 4.46
C LEU A 193 -21.17 9.47 3.01
N PRO A 194 -20.60 10.30 2.10
CA PRO A 194 -21.01 10.29 0.70
C PRO A 194 -20.81 8.91 0.05
N LYS A 195 -19.79 8.17 0.48
CA LYS A 195 -19.54 6.80 0.01
C LYS A 195 -20.64 5.85 0.51
N ILE A 196 -21.02 5.97 1.77
CA ILE A 196 -22.11 5.18 2.37
C ILE A 196 -23.43 5.49 1.66
N GLU A 197 -23.74 6.78 1.47
CA GLU A 197 -24.95 7.23 0.76
C GLU A 197 -25.01 6.70 -0.66
N ALA A 198 -23.92 6.78 -1.40
CA ALA A 198 -23.82 6.26 -2.76
C ALA A 198 -24.04 4.73 -2.84
N THR A 199 -23.54 4.00 -1.84
CA THR A 199 -23.62 2.53 -1.81
C THR A 199 -24.98 2.04 -1.33
N THR A 200 -25.61 2.73 -0.36
CA THR A 200 -26.85 2.28 0.29
C THR A 200 -28.08 2.94 -0.30
N GLY A 201 -27.95 4.05 -1.02
CA GLY A 201 -29.08 4.89 -1.47
C GLY A 201 -29.77 5.66 -0.34
N VAL A 202 -29.27 5.59 0.89
CA VAL A 202 -29.83 6.26 2.09
C VAL A 202 -29.08 7.56 2.32
N LYS A 203 -29.81 8.70 2.38
CA LYS A 203 -29.22 9.97 2.79
C LYS A 203 -29.03 10.01 4.29
N CYS A 204 -27.88 10.41 4.74
CA CYS A 204 -27.51 10.57 6.14
C CYS A 204 -27.60 12.05 6.52
N GLU A 205 -28.57 12.41 7.38
CA GLU A 205 -28.65 13.76 7.95
C GLU A 205 -27.89 13.80 9.28
N TYR A 206 -26.79 14.58 9.32
CA TYR A 206 -26.01 14.80 10.53
C TYR A 206 -26.29 16.19 11.07
N THR A 207 -27.06 16.25 12.14
CA THR A 207 -27.24 17.47 12.91
C THR A 207 -25.99 17.77 13.75
N ASP A 208 -25.77 19.03 14.13
CA ASP A 208 -24.66 19.40 15.01
C ASP A 208 -24.71 18.65 16.35
N PHE A 209 -25.90 18.26 16.79
CA PHE A 209 -26.10 17.41 17.97
C PHE A 209 -25.47 16.01 17.83
N VAL A 210 -25.53 15.40 16.62
CA VAL A 210 -24.90 14.11 16.35
C VAL A 210 -23.38 14.25 16.31
N LYS A 211 -22.88 15.33 15.73
CA LYS A 211 -21.43 15.65 15.72
C LYS A 211 -20.90 15.82 17.15
N GLU A 212 -21.60 16.60 17.99
CA GLU A 212 -21.21 16.75 19.40
C GLU A 212 -21.23 15.43 20.17
N LYS A 213 -22.20 14.56 19.89
CA LYS A 213 -22.26 13.24 20.54
C LYS A 213 -21.14 12.33 20.11
N LEU A 214 -20.79 12.30 18.81
CA LEU A 214 -19.65 11.53 18.29
C LEU A 214 -18.31 12.01 18.89
N MET A 215 -18.17 13.30 19.20
CA MET A 215 -16.99 13.84 19.87
C MET A 215 -16.88 13.48 21.35
N ARG A 216 -17.94 12.92 21.98
CA ARG A 216 -17.96 12.56 23.40
C ARG A 216 -17.56 11.11 23.68
N PHE A 217 -17.44 10.27 22.65
CA PHE A 217 -16.95 8.90 22.73
C PHE A 217 -15.49 8.83 22.32
#